data_b39e5f7bc609414d9beb8f0936495203
#
_entry.id   b39e5f7bc609414d9beb8f0936495203
#
_cell.length_a   1.000
_cell.length_b   1.000
_cell.length_c   1.000
_cell.angle_alpha   90.00
_cell.angle_beta   90.00
_cell.angle_gamma   90.00
#
_symmetry.space_group_name_H-M   'P 1'
#
loop_
_entity.id
_entity.type
_entity.pdbx_description
1 polymer ?
#
loop_
_entity_poly.entity_id
_entity_poly.type
_entity_poly.pdbx_seq_one_letter_code
_entity_poly.pdbx_strand_id
1 'polypeptide(L)'
;MTYQNILVLGGTGFIGRHVVDSLVAQGRRVCVPTRRRSRGRDLLVLPTVEVLEADVTEPSTLRQLLAGRDAVINTIGILHDAGAAPPRGAAPEAGVAAGRYGAGFASVHVRLPRILVEACRQSAVRRLLHISALGADSQGPSQYLRSKADGEQVVREAAAIDATVFRPSVVFGPGDSFLNLFAGLAAWLPVLLIGRARSRLQPVWVRDLAGAMCTALDTPAAIGKSYEICGPAIYTLRELAQFAARASGHPRPVIGLPDPLAYLLALGMELLPGPTLLSRDNLRSLTIDNVASRQPYVAAAELALQPTPMEPEAALFLAGMHPRSRYGGFRTRARR
;
A
#
# COMPACT_ATOMS: atom_id res chain seq x y z
N MET A 1 -25.53 -5.24 7.79
CA MET A 1 -24.92 -5.23 9.17
C MET A 1 -23.91 -4.11 9.21
N THR A 2 -23.88 -3.29 10.25
CA THR A 2 -22.94 -2.17 10.35
C THR A 2 -21.86 -2.55 11.37
N TYR A 3 -20.63 -2.66 10.92
CA TYR A 3 -19.49 -2.98 11.79
C TYR A 3 -19.01 -1.70 12.51
N GLN A 4 -18.91 -1.70 13.84
CA GLN A 4 -18.61 -0.52 14.65
C GLN A 4 -17.22 -0.53 15.28
N ASN A 5 -16.72 -1.70 15.70
CA ASN A 5 -15.42 -1.83 16.35
C ASN A 5 -14.42 -2.54 15.42
N ILE A 6 -13.53 -1.78 14.80
CA ILE A 6 -12.70 -2.28 13.70
C ILE A 6 -11.23 -2.32 14.12
N LEU A 7 -10.57 -3.44 13.87
CA LEU A 7 -9.12 -3.57 13.98
C LEU A 7 -8.47 -3.23 12.64
N VAL A 8 -7.58 -2.24 12.60
CA VAL A 8 -6.85 -1.86 11.37
C VAL A 8 -5.37 -2.19 11.53
N LEU A 9 -4.93 -3.31 10.95
CA LEU A 9 -3.53 -3.68 10.87
C LEU A 9 -2.84 -2.84 9.80
N GLY A 10 -1.71 -2.19 10.17
CA GLY A 10 -1.04 -1.25 9.29
C GLY A 10 -1.66 0.15 9.25
N GLY A 11 -2.54 0.49 10.20
CA GLY A 11 -3.21 1.80 10.28
C GLY A 11 -2.27 3.00 10.40
N THR A 12 -1.02 2.80 10.82
CA THR A 12 0.01 3.87 10.83
C THR A 12 0.75 4.01 9.49
N GLY A 13 0.49 3.13 8.51
CA GLY A 13 1.04 3.18 7.15
C GLY A 13 0.30 4.16 6.24
N PHE A 14 0.82 4.34 5.01
CA PHE A 14 0.24 5.29 4.04
C PHE A 14 -1.24 5.00 3.75
N ILE A 15 -1.59 3.81 3.27
CA ILE A 15 -2.99 3.46 2.97
C ILE A 15 -3.81 3.38 4.27
N GLY A 16 -3.24 2.74 5.30
CA GLY A 16 -3.95 2.50 6.56
C GLY A 16 -4.44 3.77 7.25
N ARG A 17 -3.67 4.87 7.22
CA ARG A 17 -4.10 6.16 7.78
C ARG A 17 -5.39 6.67 7.13
N HIS A 18 -5.45 6.64 5.80
CA HIS A 18 -6.63 7.10 5.06
C HIS A 18 -7.85 6.20 5.30
N VAL A 19 -7.62 4.89 5.51
CA VAL A 19 -8.70 3.96 5.93
C VAL A 19 -9.17 4.34 7.34
N VAL A 20 -8.27 4.58 8.28
CA VAL A 20 -8.62 5.02 9.65
C VAL A 20 -9.40 6.33 9.61
N ASP A 21 -8.92 7.34 8.87
CA ASP A 21 -9.61 8.63 8.72
C ASP A 21 -11.03 8.45 8.18
N SER A 22 -11.20 7.60 7.15
CA SER A 22 -12.52 7.33 6.56
C SER A 22 -13.47 6.62 7.52
N LEU A 23 -12.97 5.68 8.33
CA LEU A 23 -13.75 4.97 9.35
C LEU A 23 -14.18 5.91 10.49
N VAL A 24 -13.26 6.76 10.95
CA VAL A 24 -13.54 7.77 11.99
C VAL A 24 -14.58 8.79 11.51
N ALA A 25 -14.48 9.24 10.26
CA ALA A 25 -15.48 10.14 9.66
C ALA A 25 -16.89 9.53 9.62
N GLN A 26 -16.99 8.18 9.61
CA GLN A 26 -18.24 7.44 9.72
C GLN A 26 -18.68 7.15 11.18
N GLY A 27 -17.96 7.70 12.17
CA GLY A 27 -18.26 7.51 13.58
C GLY A 27 -17.87 6.14 14.17
N ARG A 28 -17.01 5.38 13.48
CA ARG A 28 -16.60 4.03 13.93
C ARG A 28 -15.47 4.10 14.94
N ARG A 29 -15.38 3.09 15.80
CA ARG A 29 -14.27 2.89 16.72
C ARG A 29 -13.19 2.07 16.04
N VAL A 30 -11.95 2.57 16.09
CA VAL A 30 -10.84 1.97 15.38
C VAL A 30 -9.70 1.67 16.35
N CYS A 31 -9.24 0.41 16.35
CA CYS A 31 -8.03 0.00 17.05
C CYS A 31 -6.89 -0.14 16.04
N VAL A 32 -5.78 0.53 16.32
CA VAL A 32 -4.58 0.53 15.45
C VAL A 32 -3.39 0.00 16.25
N PRO A 33 -3.02 -1.28 16.08
CA PRO A 33 -1.78 -1.80 16.65
C PRO A 33 -0.58 -1.29 15.85
N THR A 34 0.49 -0.96 16.57
CA THR A 34 1.77 -0.52 15.99
C THR A 34 2.94 -1.00 16.84
N ARG A 35 4.07 -1.33 16.20
CA ARG A 35 5.30 -1.71 16.92
C ARG A 35 5.99 -0.54 17.64
N ARG A 36 5.62 0.69 17.30
CA ARG A 36 6.15 1.94 17.89
C ARG A 36 5.04 2.96 17.97
N ARG A 37 4.61 3.31 19.18
CA ARG A 37 3.53 4.29 19.40
C ARG A 37 3.79 5.65 18.75
N SER A 38 5.07 6.04 18.63
CA SER A 38 5.46 7.28 17.96
C SER A 38 5.03 7.39 16.49
N ARG A 39 4.84 6.27 15.79
CA ARG A 39 4.35 6.25 14.40
C ARG A 39 2.86 6.57 14.26
N GLY A 40 2.10 6.43 15.34
CA GLY A 40 0.66 6.70 15.38
C GLY A 40 0.30 8.06 15.99
N ARG A 41 1.25 8.99 16.19
CA ARG A 41 1.00 10.29 16.83
C ARG A 41 -0.15 11.08 16.18
N ASP A 42 -0.20 11.07 14.86
CA ASP A 42 -1.24 11.79 14.10
C ASP A 42 -2.64 11.17 14.31
N LEU A 43 -2.70 9.88 14.68
CA LEU A 43 -3.96 9.18 14.95
C LEU A 43 -4.46 9.39 16.39
N LEU A 44 -3.59 9.78 17.32
CA LEU A 44 -3.95 10.01 18.73
C LEU A 44 -4.89 11.20 18.94
N VAL A 45 -4.99 12.11 17.97
CA VAL A 45 -5.91 13.25 18.02
C VAL A 45 -7.32 12.89 17.57
N LEU A 46 -7.52 11.71 17.00
CA LEU A 46 -8.82 11.24 16.52
C LEU A 46 -9.62 10.62 17.69
N PRO A 47 -10.84 11.09 17.97
CA PRO A 47 -11.55 10.78 19.22
C PRO A 47 -11.96 9.31 19.36
N THR A 48 -12.12 8.60 18.25
CA THR A 48 -12.58 7.18 18.24
C THR A 48 -11.45 6.19 17.91
N VAL A 49 -10.18 6.65 17.92
CA VAL A 49 -9.02 5.83 17.61
C VAL A 49 -8.24 5.47 18.86
N GLU A 50 -8.02 4.18 19.03
CA GLU A 50 -7.14 3.61 20.05
C GLU A 50 -5.84 3.13 19.38
N VAL A 51 -4.70 3.72 19.74
CA VAL A 51 -3.37 3.27 19.25
C VAL A 51 -2.69 2.45 20.33
N LEU A 52 -2.46 1.17 20.04
CA LEU A 52 -1.83 0.21 20.95
C LEU A 52 -0.44 -0.18 20.46
N GLU A 53 0.53 -0.25 21.39
CA GLU A 53 1.83 -0.81 21.07
C GLU A 53 1.76 -2.33 21.17
N ALA A 54 1.86 -3.01 20.01
CA ALA A 54 1.69 -4.45 19.92
C ALA A 54 2.41 -5.02 18.70
N ASP A 55 2.93 -6.25 18.85
CA ASP A 55 3.47 -7.02 17.73
C ASP A 55 2.40 -7.97 17.19
N VAL A 56 1.89 -7.65 16.01
CA VAL A 56 0.84 -8.42 15.33
C VAL A 56 1.37 -9.69 14.65
N THR A 57 2.66 -9.95 14.69
CA THR A 57 3.23 -11.22 14.20
C THR A 57 3.10 -12.36 15.21
N GLU A 58 2.74 -12.03 16.48
CA GLU A 58 2.50 -12.99 17.55
C GLU A 58 1.03 -13.41 17.60
N PRO A 59 0.72 -14.73 17.47
CA PRO A 59 -0.67 -15.22 17.43
C PRO A 59 -1.49 -14.87 18.68
N SER A 60 -0.88 -14.90 19.87
CA SER A 60 -1.54 -14.55 21.14
C SER A 60 -1.95 -13.08 21.16
N THR A 61 -1.09 -12.19 20.68
CA THR A 61 -1.36 -10.76 20.58
C THR A 61 -2.52 -10.48 19.63
N LEU A 62 -2.54 -11.11 18.45
CA LEU A 62 -3.65 -10.94 17.50
C LEU A 62 -4.99 -11.40 18.09
N ARG A 63 -5.03 -12.51 18.80
CA ARG A 63 -6.26 -12.97 19.47
C ARG A 63 -6.77 -11.95 20.50
N GLN A 64 -5.88 -11.39 21.30
CA GLN A 64 -6.25 -10.35 22.27
C GLN A 64 -6.79 -9.09 21.58
N LEU A 65 -6.16 -8.65 20.48
CA LEU A 65 -6.58 -7.48 19.71
C LEU A 65 -7.94 -7.67 19.00
N LEU A 66 -8.27 -8.91 18.62
CA LEU A 66 -9.53 -9.26 17.97
C LEU A 66 -10.70 -9.43 18.96
N ALA A 67 -10.41 -9.58 20.24
CA ALA A 67 -11.46 -9.72 21.25
C ALA A 67 -12.37 -8.48 21.28
N GLY A 68 -13.69 -8.68 21.10
CA GLY A 68 -14.68 -7.61 21.04
C GLY A 68 -14.63 -6.73 19.77
N ARG A 69 -13.96 -7.18 18.71
CA ARG A 69 -13.98 -6.52 17.41
C ARG A 69 -15.01 -7.16 16.50
N ASP A 70 -15.60 -6.34 15.62
CA ASP A 70 -16.60 -6.77 14.65
C ASP A 70 -15.97 -7.17 13.32
N ALA A 71 -14.86 -6.50 12.96
CA ALA A 71 -14.18 -6.70 11.71
C ALA A 71 -12.69 -6.36 11.81
N VAL A 72 -11.90 -6.86 10.84
CA VAL A 72 -10.49 -6.54 10.70
C VAL A 72 -10.14 -6.12 9.29
N ILE A 73 -9.29 -5.11 9.16
CA ILE A 73 -8.75 -4.62 7.90
C ILE A 73 -7.23 -4.78 7.94
N ASN A 74 -6.68 -5.55 6.98
CA ASN A 74 -5.25 -5.74 6.86
C ASN A 74 -4.68 -4.93 5.70
N THR A 75 -3.95 -3.87 6.03
CA THR A 75 -3.23 -3.01 5.08
C THR A 75 -1.72 -3.18 5.16
N ILE A 76 -1.22 -4.16 5.93
CA ILE A 76 0.22 -4.40 6.07
C ILE A 76 0.78 -4.98 4.78
N GLY A 77 1.88 -4.38 4.32
CA GLY A 77 2.66 -4.84 3.19
C GLY A 77 4.03 -4.16 3.15
N ILE A 78 4.96 -4.78 2.44
CA ILE A 78 6.30 -4.25 2.17
C ILE A 78 6.58 -4.31 0.68
N LEU A 79 7.36 -3.36 0.16
CA LEU A 79 7.76 -3.29 -1.26
C LEU A 79 9.16 -3.87 -1.50
N HIS A 80 9.93 -4.06 -0.45
CA HIS A 80 11.29 -4.59 -0.51
C HIS A 80 11.45 -5.67 0.55
N ASP A 81 12.17 -6.73 0.20
CA ASP A 81 12.53 -7.77 1.17
C ASP A 81 13.63 -7.25 2.09
N ALA A 82 13.26 -6.86 3.30
CA ALA A 82 14.19 -6.33 4.30
C ALA A 82 15.00 -7.43 5.01
N GLY A 83 14.99 -8.66 4.52
CA GLY A 83 15.74 -9.77 5.11
C GLY A 83 15.36 -10.10 6.54
N ALA A 84 14.09 -9.85 6.94
CA ALA A 84 13.61 -10.19 8.27
C ALA A 84 13.81 -11.69 8.52
N ALA A 85 14.68 -12.05 9.46
CA ALA A 85 14.87 -13.42 9.83
C ALA A 85 13.53 -14.01 10.34
N PRO A 86 13.18 -15.25 9.94
CA PRO A 86 12.02 -15.91 10.51
C PRO A 86 12.19 -16.02 12.05
N PRO A 87 11.12 -16.02 12.80
CA PRO A 87 11.18 -16.26 14.24
C PRO A 87 11.98 -17.53 14.53
N ARG A 88 12.78 -17.52 15.60
CA ARG A 88 13.57 -18.69 16.00
C ARG A 88 12.69 -19.92 16.10
N GLY A 89 13.07 -21.00 15.39
CA GLY A 89 12.38 -22.30 15.41
C GLY A 89 11.18 -22.43 14.46
N ALA A 90 10.83 -21.41 13.70
CA ALA A 90 9.78 -21.55 12.69
C ALA A 90 10.33 -22.21 11.40
N ALA A 91 9.62 -23.21 10.88
CA ALA A 91 9.92 -23.76 9.55
C ALA A 91 9.75 -22.67 8.49
N PRO A 92 10.60 -22.66 7.44
CA PRO A 92 10.45 -21.71 6.35
C PRO A 92 9.12 -21.93 5.62
N GLU A 93 8.47 -20.83 5.24
CA GLU A 93 7.27 -20.90 4.40
C GLU A 93 7.59 -21.63 3.06
N ALA A 94 6.63 -22.36 2.53
CA ALA A 94 6.83 -23.15 1.32
C ALA A 94 7.40 -22.34 0.13
N GLY A 95 6.98 -21.09 -0.03
CA GLY A 95 7.52 -20.19 -1.06
C GLY A 95 8.97 -19.79 -0.84
N VAL A 96 9.45 -19.72 0.41
CA VAL A 96 10.87 -19.49 0.74
C VAL A 96 11.67 -20.75 0.46
N ALA A 97 11.19 -21.90 0.92
CA ALA A 97 11.84 -23.20 0.66
C ALA A 97 11.97 -23.50 -0.84
N ALA A 98 10.99 -23.07 -1.64
CA ALA A 98 11.02 -23.18 -3.10
C ALA A 98 11.82 -22.06 -3.81
N GLY A 99 12.45 -21.13 -3.07
CA GLY A 99 13.19 -20.01 -3.65
C GLY A 99 12.33 -18.99 -4.40
N ARG A 100 11.03 -18.96 -4.14
CA ARG A 100 10.07 -18.08 -4.85
C ARG A 100 10.16 -16.63 -4.38
N TYR A 101 10.46 -16.40 -3.10
CA TYR A 101 10.61 -15.06 -2.49
C TYR A 101 11.38 -15.19 -1.17
N GLY A 102 11.91 -14.06 -0.69
CA GLY A 102 12.68 -14.00 0.54
C GLY A 102 11.83 -14.02 1.82
N ALA A 103 12.52 -14.16 2.96
CA ALA A 103 11.91 -14.35 4.27
C ALA A 103 11.07 -13.14 4.74
N GLY A 104 11.44 -11.92 4.36
CA GLY A 104 10.69 -10.71 4.68
C GLY A 104 9.33 -10.70 4.02
N PHE A 105 9.29 -10.99 2.72
CA PHE A 105 8.02 -11.14 1.98
C PHE A 105 7.18 -12.29 2.55
N ALA A 106 7.78 -13.45 2.83
CA ALA A 106 7.09 -14.57 3.42
C ALA A 106 6.43 -14.23 4.76
N SER A 107 7.17 -13.56 5.63
CA SER A 107 6.68 -13.17 6.96
C SER A 107 5.49 -12.22 6.89
N VAL A 108 5.59 -11.19 6.03
CA VAL A 108 4.59 -10.11 5.98
C VAL A 108 3.40 -10.44 5.07
N HIS A 109 3.66 -11.05 3.91
CA HIS A 109 2.61 -11.26 2.92
C HIS A 109 1.90 -12.61 3.03
N VAL A 110 2.54 -13.63 3.63
CA VAL A 110 1.98 -14.99 3.69
C VAL A 110 1.69 -15.43 5.13
N ARG A 111 2.72 -15.38 6.00
CA ARG A 111 2.59 -15.85 7.37
C ARG A 111 1.62 -14.99 8.18
N LEU A 112 1.74 -13.64 8.10
CA LEU A 112 0.84 -12.75 8.83
C LEU A 112 -0.63 -12.95 8.43
N PRO A 113 -1.04 -12.99 7.15
CA PRO A 113 -2.39 -13.37 6.75
C PRO A 113 -2.84 -14.71 7.30
N ARG A 114 -1.98 -15.74 7.33
CA ARG A 114 -2.29 -17.06 7.89
C ARG A 114 -2.59 -16.99 9.38
N ILE A 115 -1.73 -16.32 10.17
CA ILE A 115 -1.93 -16.11 11.60
C ILE A 115 -3.20 -15.30 11.84
N LEU A 116 -3.46 -14.29 11.01
CA LEU A 116 -4.65 -13.44 11.12
C LEU A 116 -5.94 -14.23 10.88
N VAL A 117 -6.00 -15.02 9.82
CA VAL A 117 -7.14 -15.88 9.51
C VAL A 117 -7.42 -16.84 10.68
N GLU A 118 -6.39 -17.47 11.22
CA GLU A 118 -6.56 -18.39 12.35
C GLU A 118 -7.01 -17.68 13.63
N ALA A 119 -6.44 -16.49 13.90
CA ALA A 119 -6.88 -15.68 15.04
C ALA A 119 -8.33 -15.17 14.88
N CYS A 120 -8.76 -14.81 13.66
CA CYS A 120 -10.15 -14.46 13.36
C CYS A 120 -11.11 -15.61 13.63
N ARG A 121 -10.75 -16.83 13.21
CA ARG A 121 -11.57 -18.04 13.46
C ARG A 121 -11.74 -18.31 14.97
N GLN A 122 -10.65 -18.18 15.74
CA GLN A 122 -10.66 -18.39 17.19
C GLN A 122 -11.41 -17.29 17.96
N SER A 123 -11.47 -16.08 17.42
CA SER A 123 -12.13 -14.92 18.06
C SER A 123 -13.53 -14.64 17.52
N ALA A 124 -14.07 -15.50 16.66
CA ALA A 124 -15.37 -15.37 16.00
C ALA A 124 -15.52 -14.07 15.16
N VAL A 125 -14.41 -13.42 14.77
CA VAL A 125 -14.41 -12.25 13.87
C VAL A 125 -14.41 -12.77 12.44
N ARG A 126 -15.56 -12.67 11.77
CA ARG A 126 -15.71 -13.22 10.41
C ARG A 126 -15.32 -12.24 9.31
N ARG A 127 -15.54 -10.95 9.50
CA ARG A 127 -15.34 -9.94 8.45
C ARG A 127 -13.87 -9.51 8.34
N LEU A 128 -13.25 -9.81 7.18
CA LEU A 128 -11.86 -9.49 6.89
C LEU A 128 -11.74 -8.76 5.55
N LEU A 129 -11.13 -7.56 5.55
CA LEU A 129 -10.68 -6.88 4.34
C LEU A 129 -9.16 -7.01 4.21
N HIS A 130 -8.68 -7.37 3.04
CA HIS A 130 -7.26 -7.59 2.79
C HIS A 130 -6.76 -6.84 1.56
N ILE A 131 -5.62 -6.15 1.67
CA ILE A 131 -4.95 -5.51 0.54
C ILE A 131 -3.92 -6.46 -0.07
N SER A 132 -4.17 -6.86 -1.31
CA SER A 132 -3.24 -7.53 -2.21
C SER A 132 -2.54 -6.51 -3.12
N ALA A 133 -2.29 -6.85 -4.36
CA ALA A 133 -1.75 -5.94 -5.38
C ALA A 133 -2.31 -6.30 -6.75
N LEU A 134 -2.47 -5.29 -7.61
CA LEU A 134 -2.80 -5.53 -9.01
C LEU A 134 -1.66 -6.31 -9.68
N GLY A 135 -1.99 -7.34 -10.46
CA GLY A 135 -1.02 -8.24 -11.06
C GLY A 135 -0.42 -9.27 -10.09
N ALA A 136 -0.96 -9.42 -8.85
CA ALA A 136 -0.55 -10.51 -7.96
C ALA A 136 -0.82 -11.88 -8.61
N ASP A 137 0.26 -12.61 -8.85
CA ASP A 137 0.26 -13.91 -9.51
C ASP A 137 1.37 -14.80 -8.91
N SER A 138 1.03 -16.05 -8.58
CA SER A 138 1.97 -17.02 -8.02
C SER A 138 3.12 -17.37 -8.96
N GLN A 139 2.96 -17.14 -10.27
CA GLN A 139 3.98 -17.28 -11.30
C GLN A 139 4.53 -15.94 -11.78
N GLY A 140 4.14 -14.84 -11.11
CA GLY A 140 4.52 -13.48 -11.48
C GLY A 140 6.05 -13.25 -11.51
N PRO A 141 6.51 -12.24 -12.26
CA PRO A 141 7.94 -12.03 -12.52
C PRO A 141 8.73 -11.61 -11.29
N SER A 142 8.10 -10.99 -10.31
CA SER A 142 8.75 -10.49 -9.10
C SER A 142 8.40 -11.32 -7.87
N GLN A 143 9.30 -11.31 -6.90
CA GLN A 143 9.07 -11.92 -5.59
C GLN A 143 7.88 -11.28 -4.87
N TYR A 144 7.77 -9.95 -4.99
CA TYR A 144 6.65 -9.17 -4.46
C TYR A 144 5.31 -9.71 -4.96
N LEU A 145 5.11 -9.81 -6.28
CA LEU A 145 3.85 -10.27 -6.87
C LEU A 145 3.52 -11.71 -6.47
N ARG A 146 4.53 -12.60 -6.46
CA ARG A 146 4.34 -13.99 -6.04
C ARG A 146 3.91 -14.11 -4.58
N SER A 147 4.60 -13.37 -3.70
CA SER A 147 4.28 -13.39 -2.26
C SER A 147 2.90 -12.79 -1.96
N LYS A 148 2.51 -11.74 -2.69
CA LYS A 148 1.16 -11.14 -2.57
C LYS A 148 0.08 -12.12 -3.01
N ALA A 149 0.31 -12.85 -4.10
CA ALA A 149 -0.63 -13.87 -4.58
C ALA A 149 -0.81 -15.01 -3.57
N ASP A 150 0.30 -15.53 -3.00
CA ASP A 150 0.25 -16.60 -2.02
C ASP A 150 -0.48 -16.13 -0.73
N GLY A 151 -0.25 -14.90 -0.28
CA GLY A 151 -0.97 -14.33 0.87
C GLY A 151 -2.46 -14.06 0.59
N GLU A 152 -2.79 -13.62 -0.61
CA GLU A 152 -4.18 -13.48 -1.06
C GLU A 152 -4.89 -14.84 -1.08
N GLN A 153 -4.23 -15.88 -1.57
CA GLN A 153 -4.78 -17.24 -1.60
C GLN A 153 -5.13 -17.72 -0.20
N VAL A 154 -4.26 -17.51 0.79
CA VAL A 154 -4.54 -17.85 2.21
C VAL A 154 -5.83 -17.20 2.69
N VAL A 155 -6.06 -15.94 2.35
CA VAL A 155 -7.27 -15.21 2.78
C VAL A 155 -8.51 -15.70 2.04
N ARG A 156 -8.42 -15.96 0.75
CA ARG A 156 -9.54 -16.40 -0.10
C ARG A 156 -10.02 -17.81 0.22
N GLU A 157 -9.09 -18.70 0.58
CA GLU A 157 -9.39 -20.10 0.91
C GLU A 157 -9.83 -20.27 2.37
N ALA A 158 -9.85 -19.20 3.15
CA ALA A 158 -10.22 -19.24 4.56
C ALA A 158 -11.73 -19.52 4.74
N ALA A 159 -12.09 -20.78 4.91
CA ALA A 159 -13.46 -21.18 5.22
C ALA A 159 -13.98 -20.44 6.47
N ALA A 160 -15.25 -20.04 6.46
CA ALA A 160 -15.92 -19.31 7.52
C ALA A 160 -15.41 -17.85 7.77
N ILE A 161 -14.57 -17.31 6.90
CA ILE A 161 -14.16 -15.89 6.91
C ILE A 161 -14.84 -15.17 5.75
N ASP A 162 -15.58 -14.11 6.07
CA ASP A 162 -16.25 -13.24 5.10
C ASP A 162 -15.23 -12.24 4.51
N ALA A 163 -14.30 -12.77 3.72
CA ALA A 163 -13.17 -12.01 3.21
C ALA A 163 -13.55 -11.18 1.96
N THR A 164 -12.94 -10.00 1.83
CA THR A 164 -12.88 -9.22 0.58
C THR A 164 -11.44 -8.83 0.33
N VAL A 165 -10.97 -9.02 -0.89
CA VAL A 165 -9.60 -8.71 -1.29
C VAL A 165 -9.60 -7.49 -2.22
N PHE A 166 -8.67 -6.57 -1.99
CA PHE A 166 -8.43 -5.42 -2.87
C PHE A 166 -7.09 -5.56 -3.55
N ARG A 167 -7.08 -5.44 -4.86
CA ARG A 167 -5.90 -5.44 -5.73
C ARG A 167 -5.71 -4.03 -6.31
N PRO A 168 -5.17 -3.07 -5.53
CA PRO A 168 -4.93 -1.73 -6.04
C PRO A 168 -3.79 -1.73 -7.05
N SER A 169 -3.90 -0.85 -8.04
CA SER A 169 -2.77 -0.35 -8.82
C SER A 169 -1.85 0.50 -7.92
N VAL A 170 -0.87 1.18 -8.50
CA VAL A 170 -0.02 2.10 -7.74
C VAL A 170 -0.88 3.16 -7.05
N VAL A 171 -0.83 3.19 -5.72
CA VAL A 171 -1.62 4.13 -4.91
C VAL A 171 -0.85 5.42 -4.73
N PHE A 172 -1.47 6.55 -5.05
CA PHE A 172 -0.88 7.87 -4.89
C PHE A 172 -1.65 8.73 -3.88
N GLY A 173 -0.95 9.71 -3.28
CA GLY A 173 -1.54 10.64 -2.33
C GLY A 173 -0.50 11.35 -1.45
N PRO A 174 -0.92 12.22 -0.53
CA PRO A 174 -0.03 12.88 0.41
C PRO A 174 0.76 11.88 1.23
N GLY A 175 2.09 11.90 1.10
CA GLY A 175 2.99 10.97 1.82
C GLY A 175 3.17 9.60 1.16
N ASP A 176 2.76 9.42 -0.11
CA ASP A 176 3.09 8.21 -0.86
C ASP A 176 4.60 8.05 -1.08
N SER A 177 5.02 6.83 -1.37
CA SER A 177 6.42 6.50 -1.70
C SER A 177 6.66 6.43 -3.21
N PHE A 178 5.80 7.01 -4.03
CA PHE A 178 5.86 6.94 -5.48
C PHE A 178 6.00 8.33 -6.13
N LEU A 179 4.94 9.15 -6.18
CA LEU A 179 5.03 10.50 -6.76
C LEU A 179 5.91 11.43 -5.90
N ASN A 180 5.81 11.32 -4.57
CA ASN A 180 6.66 12.07 -3.65
C ASN A 180 8.14 11.68 -3.79
N LEU A 181 8.47 10.41 -4.12
CA LEU A 181 9.82 9.99 -4.40
C LEU A 181 10.39 10.71 -5.63
N PHE A 182 9.66 10.70 -6.76
CA PHE A 182 10.11 11.38 -7.98
C PHE A 182 10.23 12.89 -7.77
N ALA A 183 9.30 13.51 -7.07
CA ALA A 183 9.36 14.92 -6.72
C ALA A 183 10.60 15.24 -5.84
N GLY A 184 10.87 14.40 -4.84
CA GLY A 184 12.06 14.52 -4.00
C GLY A 184 13.36 14.35 -4.79
N LEU A 185 13.47 13.35 -5.66
CA LEU A 185 14.62 13.15 -6.52
C LEU A 185 14.83 14.32 -7.50
N ALA A 186 13.75 14.85 -8.07
CA ALA A 186 13.81 16.00 -8.98
C ALA A 186 14.33 17.29 -8.31
N ALA A 187 14.13 17.42 -6.99
CA ALA A 187 14.64 18.57 -6.23
C ALA A 187 16.17 18.55 -6.11
N TRP A 188 16.80 17.38 -6.15
CA TRP A 188 18.24 17.21 -5.94
C TRP A 188 19.01 16.86 -7.22
N LEU A 189 18.41 16.07 -8.11
CA LEU A 189 19.08 15.56 -9.28
C LEU A 189 18.81 16.45 -10.51
N PRO A 190 19.79 16.72 -11.36
CA PRO A 190 19.59 17.47 -12.60
C PRO A 190 18.85 16.65 -13.66
N VAL A 191 18.89 15.31 -13.56
CA VAL A 191 18.26 14.36 -14.49
C VAL A 191 17.70 13.20 -13.67
N LEU A 192 16.51 12.72 -14.02
CA LEU A 192 15.93 11.50 -13.45
C LEU A 192 16.23 10.32 -14.38
N LEU A 193 16.99 9.37 -13.88
CA LEU A 193 17.28 8.11 -14.55
C LEU A 193 16.31 7.04 -14.07
N ILE A 194 15.49 6.47 -14.95
CA ILE A 194 14.49 5.48 -14.59
C ILE A 194 14.59 4.22 -15.44
N GLY A 195 14.51 3.05 -14.80
CA GLY A 195 14.32 1.79 -15.51
C GLY A 195 12.88 1.61 -15.94
N ARG A 196 12.64 0.80 -16.99
CA ARG A 196 11.28 0.46 -17.43
C ARG A 196 10.38 1.67 -17.72
N ALA A 197 10.91 2.73 -18.27
CA ALA A 197 10.24 4.01 -18.50
C ALA A 197 8.92 3.94 -19.29
N ARG A 198 8.71 2.85 -20.05
CA ARG A 198 7.51 2.61 -20.88
C ARG A 198 6.45 1.74 -20.20
N SER A 199 6.72 1.19 -18.98
CA SER A 199 5.73 0.40 -18.25
C SER A 199 4.50 1.24 -17.97
N ARG A 200 3.32 0.68 -18.22
CA ARG A 200 2.03 1.35 -18.06
C ARG A 200 1.50 1.11 -16.65
N LEU A 201 1.00 2.17 -16.03
CA LEU A 201 0.45 2.18 -14.68
C LEU A 201 -0.88 2.92 -14.71
N GLN A 202 -1.80 2.54 -13.85
CA GLN A 202 -3.13 3.15 -13.73
C GLN A 202 -3.35 3.63 -12.30
N PRO A 203 -2.67 4.73 -11.87
CA PRO A 203 -2.62 5.14 -10.47
C PRO A 203 -3.98 5.40 -9.87
N VAL A 204 -4.20 4.96 -8.64
CA VAL A 204 -5.43 5.15 -7.89
C VAL A 204 -5.22 6.11 -6.73
N TRP A 205 -6.19 7.01 -6.52
CA TRP A 205 -6.20 7.93 -5.38
C TRP A 205 -6.39 7.17 -4.06
N VAL A 206 -5.57 7.46 -3.07
CA VAL A 206 -5.59 6.72 -1.79
C VAL A 206 -6.93 6.83 -1.06
N ARG A 207 -7.62 7.98 -1.18
CA ARG A 207 -8.95 8.15 -0.58
C ARG A 207 -10.02 7.34 -1.29
N ASP A 208 -9.91 7.15 -2.60
CA ASP A 208 -10.79 6.27 -3.37
C ASP A 208 -10.68 4.83 -2.90
N LEU A 209 -9.43 4.33 -2.73
CA LEU A 209 -9.18 3.01 -2.18
C LEU A 209 -9.75 2.87 -0.76
N ALA A 210 -9.49 3.87 0.11
CA ALA A 210 -10.00 3.87 1.48
C ALA A 210 -11.54 3.89 1.52
N GLY A 211 -12.18 4.73 0.69
CA GLY A 211 -13.63 4.79 0.55
C GLY A 211 -14.23 3.47 0.07
N ALA A 212 -13.64 2.87 -0.98
CA ALA A 212 -14.06 1.57 -1.50
C ALA A 212 -13.96 0.46 -0.42
N MET A 213 -12.90 0.48 0.38
CA MET A 213 -12.76 -0.46 1.49
C MET A 213 -13.83 -0.25 2.57
N CYS A 214 -14.11 1.01 2.95
CA CYS A 214 -15.15 1.32 3.92
C CYS A 214 -16.55 0.91 3.41
N THR A 215 -16.86 1.15 2.13
CA THR A 215 -18.11 0.72 1.52
C THR A 215 -18.23 -0.82 1.50
N ALA A 216 -17.17 -1.49 1.06
CA ALA A 216 -17.16 -2.96 1.01
C ALA A 216 -17.31 -3.61 2.39
N LEU A 217 -16.89 -2.93 3.46
CA LEU A 217 -16.98 -3.45 4.82
C LEU A 217 -18.42 -3.84 5.17
N ASP A 218 -19.39 -2.97 4.85
CA ASP A 218 -20.81 -3.17 5.15
C ASP A 218 -21.62 -3.81 4.01
N THR A 219 -20.97 -4.05 2.85
CA THR A 219 -21.64 -4.58 1.66
C THR A 219 -21.55 -6.11 1.61
N PRO A 220 -22.66 -6.85 1.87
CA PRO A 220 -22.63 -8.31 1.81
C PRO A 220 -22.25 -8.86 0.42
N ALA A 221 -22.62 -8.14 -0.64
CA ALA A 221 -22.26 -8.51 -2.02
C ALA A 221 -20.75 -8.48 -2.30
N ALA A 222 -19.95 -7.85 -1.43
CA ALA A 222 -18.48 -7.81 -1.55
C ALA A 222 -17.79 -9.02 -0.90
N ILE A 223 -18.50 -9.83 -0.13
CA ILE A 223 -17.93 -11.01 0.53
C ILE A 223 -17.52 -12.05 -0.51
N GLY A 224 -16.33 -12.62 -0.32
CA GLY A 224 -15.76 -13.64 -1.21
C GLY A 224 -15.19 -13.07 -2.52
N LYS A 225 -15.26 -11.75 -2.75
CA LYS A 225 -14.79 -11.13 -3.99
C LYS A 225 -13.39 -10.53 -3.88
N SER A 226 -12.73 -10.45 -5.05
CA SER A 226 -11.47 -9.71 -5.24
C SER A 226 -11.72 -8.58 -6.23
N TYR A 227 -11.31 -7.35 -5.87
CA TYR A 227 -11.54 -6.16 -6.66
C TYR A 227 -10.23 -5.53 -7.14
N GLU A 228 -10.10 -5.33 -8.42
CA GLU A 228 -9.08 -4.45 -8.97
C GLU A 228 -9.50 -3.00 -8.72
N ILE A 229 -8.61 -2.20 -8.13
CA ILE A 229 -8.88 -0.80 -7.82
C ILE A 229 -7.86 0.08 -8.56
N CYS A 230 -8.34 0.79 -9.57
CA CYS A 230 -7.52 1.58 -10.47
C CYS A 230 -8.09 2.99 -10.64
N GLY A 231 -7.26 3.92 -11.07
CA GLY A 231 -7.69 5.25 -11.47
C GLY A 231 -8.32 5.28 -12.88
N PRO A 232 -8.79 6.43 -13.33
CA PRO A 232 -9.49 6.56 -14.61
C PRO A 232 -8.58 6.55 -15.84
N ALA A 233 -7.29 6.87 -15.67
CA ALA A 233 -6.33 7.04 -16.77
C ALA A 233 -5.07 6.21 -16.60
N ILE A 234 -4.48 5.83 -17.73
CA ILE A 234 -3.25 5.04 -17.82
C ILE A 234 -2.11 5.98 -18.20
N TYR A 235 -0.97 5.83 -17.52
CA TYR A 235 0.24 6.61 -17.74
C TYR A 235 1.44 5.68 -17.88
N THR A 236 2.45 6.09 -18.62
CA THR A 236 3.77 5.48 -18.55
C THR A 236 4.51 5.94 -17.30
N LEU A 237 5.45 5.13 -16.81
CA LEU A 237 6.30 5.51 -15.66
C LEU A 237 7.06 6.82 -15.95
N ARG A 238 7.45 7.06 -17.21
CA ARG A 238 8.08 8.30 -17.64
C ARG A 238 7.16 9.50 -17.45
N GLU A 239 5.91 9.41 -17.89
CA GLU A 239 4.93 10.49 -17.75
C GLU A 239 4.66 10.82 -16.29
N LEU A 240 4.55 9.81 -15.42
CA LEU A 240 4.38 9.99 -13.98
C LEU A 240 5.57 10.70 -13.33
N ALA A 241 6.80 10.28 -13.67
CA ALA A 241 8.01 10.93 -13.18
C ALA A 241 8.14 12.38 -13.68
N GLN A 242 7.82 12.65 -14.96
CA GLN A 242 7.80 13.99 -15.53
C GLN A 242 6.73 14.87 -14.89
N PHE A 243 5.55 14.32 -14.65
CA PHE A 243 4.47 15.03 -13.97
C PHE A 243 4.89 15.41 -12.54
N ALA A 244 5.41 14.46 -11.75
CA ALA A 244 5.84 14.71 -10.38
C ALA A 244 6.95 15.79 -10.32
N ALA A 245 7.92 15.74 -11.24
CA ALA A 245 8.98 16.75 -11.34
C ALA A 245 8.43 18.14 -11.67
N ARG A 246 7.49 18.26 -12.61
CA ARG A 246 6.86 19.54 -12.96
C ARG A 246 5.97 20.07 -11.84
N ALA A 247 5.11 19.24 -11.28
CA ALA A 247 4.17 19.62 -10.23
C ALA A 247 4.86 20.06 -8.93
N SER A 248 6.03 19.49 -8.63
CA SER A 248 6.87 19.91 -7.49
C SER A 248 7.71 21.17 -7.75
N GLY A 249 7.63 21.76 -8.95
CA GLY A 249 8.38 22.95 -9.33
C GLY A 249 9.85 22.72 -9.70
N HIS A 250 10.23 21.47 -9.94
CA HIS A 250 11.59 21.06 -10.34
C HIS A 250 11.54 20.32 -11.69
N PRO A 251 11.18 20.97 -12.81
CA PRO A 251 11.13 20.30 -14.09
C PRO A 251 12.52 19.76 -14.46
N ARG A 252 12.61 18.45 -14.61
CA ARG A 252 13.86 17.74 -14.93
C ARG A 252 13.67 16.83 -16.13
N PRO A 253 14.67 16.64 -16.97
CA PRO A 253 14.67 15.60 -18.00
C PRO A 253 14.54 14.22 -17.33
N VAL A 254 13.68 13.36 -17.91
CA VAL A 254 13.51 11.98 -17.50
C VAL A 254 14.03 11.07 -18.59
N ILE A 255 15.10 10.34 -18.31
CA ILE A 255 15.77 9.44 -19.24
C ILE A 255 15.49 7.99 -18.83
N GLY A 256 14.92 7.23 -19.78
CA GLY A 256 14.75 5.78 -19.60
C GLY A 256 16.07 5.05 -19.83
N LEU A 257 16.46 4.24 -18.85
CA LEU A 257 17.64 3.39 -18.96
C LEU A 257 17.31 2.07 -19.67
N PRO A 258 18.21 1.56 -20.51
CA PRO A 258 18.17 0.17 -20.95
C PRO A 258 18.22 -0.78 -19.74
N ASP A 259 17.59 -1.96 -19.88
CA ASP A 259 17.46 -2.93 -18.80
C ASP A 259 18.78 -3.26 -18.08
N PRO A 260 19.90 -3.57 -18.75
CA PRO A 260 21.16 -3.89 -18.06
C PRO A 260 21.63 -2.74 -17.15
N LEU A 261 21.52 -1.50 -17.61
CA LEU A 261 21.93 -0.31 -16.82
C LEU A 261 20.96 -0.06 -15.68
N ALA A 262 19.66 -0.28 -15.88
CA ALA A 262 18.64 -0.16 -14.84
C ALA A 262 18.87 -1.21 -13.74
N TYR A 263 19.22 -2.45 -14.10
CA TYR A 263 19.54 -3.50 -13.14
C TYR A 263 20.83 -3.21 -12.36
N LEU A 264 21.87 -2.66 -13.01
CA LEU A 264 23.10 -2.26 -12.35
C LEU A 264 22.84 -1.11 -11.36
N LEU A 265 22.02 -0.13 -11.75
CA LEU A 265 21.61 0.96 -10.86
C LEU A 265 20.84 0.43 -9.64
N ALA A 266 19.89 -0.48 -9.85
CA ALA A 266 19.12 -1.09 -8.77
C ALA A 266 20.01 -1.91 -7.82
N LEU A 267 20.96 -2.67 -8.36
CA LEU A 267 21.96 -3.40 -7.55
C LEU A 267 22.80 -2.44 -6.69
N GLY A 268 23.25 -1.34 -7.26
CA GLY A 268 23.97 -0.30 -6.50
C GLY A 268 23.13 0.28 -5.37
N MET A 269 21.83 0.55 -5.63
CA MET A 269 20.92 1.07 -4.60
C MET A 269 20.58 0.03 -3.51
N GLU A 270 20.55 -1.26 -3.84
CA GLU A 270 20.35 -2.34 -2.85
C GLU A 270 21.57 -2.48 -1.90
N LEU A 271 22.77 -2.11 -2.33
CA LEU A 271 24.01 -2.18 -1.54
C LEU A 271 24.22 -0.94 -0.64
N LEU A 272 23.53 0.16 -0.91
CA LEU A 272 23.66 1.38 -0.10
C LEU A 272 22.92 1.22 1.24
N PRO A 273 23.49 1.71 2.33
CA PRO A 273 22.82 1.73 3.63
C PRO A 273 21.63 2.70 3.59
N GLY A 274 20.49 2.28 4.15
CA GLY A 274 19.27 3.10 4.21
C GLY A 274 18.07 2.47 3.53
N PRO A 275 16.98 3.22 3.34
CA PRO A 275 15.81 2.72 2.65
C PRO A 275 16.09 2.52 1.14
N THR A 276 15.86 1.33 0.64
CA THR A 276 16.02 1.02 -0.79
C THR A 276 15.01 1.80 -1.61
N LEU A 277 15.49 2.67 -2.50
CA LEU A 277 14.62 3.49 -3.38
C LEU A 277 14.17 2.71 -4.61
N LEU A 278 15.04 1.83 -5.13
CA LEU A 278 14.77 0.98 -6.29
C LEU A 278 15.47 -0.36 -6.06
N SER A 279 14.75 -1.45 -6.26
CA SER A 279 15.31 -2.81 -6.23
C SER A 279 15.18 -3.50 -7.59
N ARG A 280 15.98 -4.53 -7.80
CA ARG A 280 15.85 -5.40 -8.97
C ARG A 280 14.48 -6.08 -9.03
N ASP A 281 13.87 -6.33 -7.87
CA ASP A 281 12.51 -6.89 -7.79
C ASP A 281 11.44 -5.89 -8.25
N ASN A 282 11.62 -4.60 -7.95
CA ASN A 282 10.74 -3.54 -8.50
C ASN A 282 10.84 -3.48 -10.02
N LEU A 283 12.04 -3.59 -10.61
CA LEU A 283 12.22 -3.65 -12.06
C LEU A 283 11.53 -4.86 -12.69
N ARG A 284 11.54 -6.01 -11.99
CA ARG A 284 10.81 -7.20 -12.42
C ARG A 284 9.30 -6.99 -12.33
N SER A 285 8.79 -6.35 -11.28
CA SER A 285 7.36 -6.00 -11.19
C SER A 285 6.90 -5.14 -12.37
N LEU A 286 7.76 -4.20 -12.82
CA LEU A 286 7.51 -3.31 -13.97
C LEU A 286 7.64 -3.99 -15.34
N THR A 287 7.92 -5.29 -15.42
CA THR A 287 7.90 -6.03 -16.70
C THR A 287 6.49 -6.29 -17.21
N ILE A 288 5.52 -6.27 -16.33
CA ILE A 288 4.10 -6.35 -16.64
C ILE A 288 3.44 -4.99 -16.39
N ASP A 289 2.43 -4.69 -17.19
CA ASP A 289 1.65 -3.47 -17.00
C ASP A 289 0.82 -3.57 -15.71
N ASN A 290 0.80 -2.50 -14.94
CA ASN A 290 -0.01 -2.37 -13.73
C ASN A 290 -1.29 -1.59 -14.06
N VAL A 291 -2.12 -2.20 -14.91
CA VAL A 291 -3.39 -1.65 -15.40
C VAL A 291 -4.51 -2.66 -15.19
N ALA A 292 -5.74 -2.18 -15.04
CA ALA A 292 -6.89 -3.05 -14.83
C ALA A 292 -7.04 -4.06 -15.98
N SER A 293 -7.48 -5.29 -15.65
CA SER A 293 -7.65 -6.39 -16.61
C SER A 293 -8.69 -6.08 -17.68
N ARG A 294 -9.67 -5.22 -17.36
CA ARG A 294 -10.70 -4.75 -18.30
C ARG A 294 -10.55 -3.25 -18.56
N GLN A 295 -10.62 -2.87 -19.83
CA GLN A 295 -10.57 -1.47 -20.27
C GLN A 295 -11.78 -1.16 -21.16
N PRO A 296 -12.41 0.04 -21.06
CA PRO A 296 -12.15 1.04 -20.02
C PRO A 296 -12.45 0.50 -18.62
N TYR A 297 -11.69 0.96 -17.63
CA TYR A 297 -11.88 0.55 -16.25
C TYR A 297 -13.20 1.11 -15.72
N VAL A 298 -14.03 0.22 -15.20
CA VAL A 298 -15.26 0.54 -14.47
C VAL A 298 -15.17 -0.16 -13.12
N ALA A 299 -15.24 0.63 -12.06
CA ALA A 299 -15.27 0.08 -10.71
C ALA A 299 -16.55 -0.73 -10.48
N ALA A 300 -16.47 -1.75 -9.63
CA ALA A 300 -17.63 -2.55 -9.27
C ALA A 300 -18.71 -1.66 -8.61
N ALA A 301 -19.95 -1.78 -9.08
CA ALA A 301 -21.06 -0.92 -8.65
C ALA A 301 -21.30 -0.97 -7.14
N GLU A 302 -21.10 -2.14 -6.54
CA GLU A 302 -21.28 -2.35 -5.11
C GLU A 302 -20.24 -1.61 -4.23
N LEU A 303 -19.14 -1.12 -4.81
CA LEU A 303 -18.16 -0.30 -4.11
C LEU A 303 -18.49 1.19 -4.13
N ALA A 304 -19.45 1.62 -4.94
CA ALA A 304 -19.82 3.02 -5.16
C ALA A 304 -18.61 3.94 -5.45
N LEU A 305 -17.59 3.38 -6.13
CA LEU A 305 -16.33 4.05 -6.39
C LEU A 305 -16.43 4.83 -7.72
N GLN A 306 -16.15 6.13 -7.65
CA GLN A 306 -15.91 6.98 -8.81
C GLN A 306 -14.42 7.34 -8.83
N PRO A 307 -13.62 6.75 -9.75
CA PRO A 307 -12.17 6.96 -9.75
C PRO A 307 -11.78 8.43 -9.98
N THR A 308 -11.00 8.99 -9.06
CA THR A 308 -10.54 10.38 -9.09
C THR A 308 -9.37 10.54 -10.07
N PRO A 309 -9.37 11.55 -10.97
CA PRO A 309 -8.23 11.87 -11.81
C PRO A 309 -6.98 12.22 -11.00
N MET A 310 -5.81 11.74 -11.46
CA MET A 310 -4.56 11.89 -10.73
C MET A 310 -4.05 13.35 -10.71
N GLU A 311 -4.10 14.03 -11.83
CA GLU A 311 -3.40 15.30 -12.04
C GLU A 311 -3.84 16.40 -11.07
N PRO A 312 -5.15 16.66 -10.86
CA PRO A 312 -5.60 17.71 -9.94
C PRO A 312 -5.14 17.45 -8.51
N GLU A 313 -5.37 16.22 -8.03
CA GLU A 313 -5.06 15.84 -6.65
C GLU A 313 -3.54 15.82 -6.40
N ALA A 314 -2.78 15.22 -7.33
CA ALA A 314 -1.34 15.15 -7.19
C ALA A 314 -0.68 16.53 -7.30
N ALA A 315 -1.19 17.42 -8.13
CA ALA A 315 -0.68 18.79 -8.21
C ALA A 315 -0.84 19.53 -6.87
N LEU A 316 -1.96 19.33 -6.16
CA LEU A 316 -2.21 20.01 -4.87
C LEU A 316 -1.17 19.63 -3.81
N PHE A 317 -0.92 18.35 -3.57
CA PHE A 317 0.03 17.97 -2.51
C PHE A 317 1.49 18.10 -2.93
N LEU A 318 1.83 17.94 -4.22
CA LEU A 318 3.19 18.16 -4.71
C LEU A 318 3.58 19.65 -4.76
N ALA A 319 2.61 20.54 -4.93
CA ALA A 319 2.86 22.00 -4.86
C ALA A 319 3.48 22.44 -3.51
N GLY A 320 3.20 21.71 -2.43
CA GLY A 320 3.84 21.94 -1.13
C GLY A 320 5.37 21.73 -1.14
N MET A 321 5.89 20.93 -2.08
CA MET A 321 7.32 20.69 -2.28
C MET A 321 7.99 21.76 -3.19
N HIS A 322 7.21 22.68 -3.75
CA HIS A 322 7.71 23.72 -4.64
C HIS A 322 8.65 24.66 -3.89
N PRO A 323 9.81 25.07 -4.47
CA PRO A 323 10.76 25.99 -3.83
C PRO A 323 10.11 27.28 -3.33
N ARG A 324 9.13 27.80 -4.07
CA ARG A 324 8.39 29.03 -3.68
C ARG A 324 7.45 28.84 -2.47
N SER A 325 7.04 27.63 -2.14
CA SER A 325 6.16 27.39 -0.95
C SER A 325 6.88 27.75 0.34
N ARG A 326 8.23 27.63 0.40
CA ARG A 326 9.05 28.06 1.53
C ARG A 326 8.96 29.57 1.80
N TYR A 327 8.71 30.38 0.78
CA TYR A 327 8.57 31.84 0.93
C TYR A 327 7.18 32.26 1.47
N GLY A 328 6.16 31.40 1.38
CA GLY A 328 4.84 31.66 1.96
C GLY A 328 4.90 31.89 3.48
N GLY A 329 5.71 31.10 4.18
CA GLY A 329 5.94 31.26 5.62
C GLY A 329 6.65 32.58 6.02
N PHE A 330 7.50 33.11 5.16
CA PHE A 330 8.13 34.42 5.37
C PHE A 330 7.15 35.58 5.11
N ARG A 331 6.27 35.46 4.11
CA ARG A 331 5.24 36.47 3.82
C ARG A 331 4.21 36.59 4.95
N THR A 332 3.81 35.49 5.56
CA THR A 332 2.89 35.50 6.72
C THR A 332 3.55 36.10 7.97
N ARG A 333 4.86 35.91 8.15
CA ARG A 333 5.61 36.54 9.27
C ARG A 333 5.89 38.04 9.02
N ALA A 334 6.06 38.46 7.78
CA ALA A 334 6.31 39.86 7.43
C ALA A 334 5.05 40.75 7.47
N ARG A 335 3.85 40.14 7.60
CA ARG A 335 2.58 40.86 7.75
C ARG A 335 2.14 41.02 9.22
N ARG A 336 2.97 40.64 10.18
CA ARG A 336 2.84 40.91 11.62
C ARG A 336 3.91 41.91 12.01
#